data_a6cff3a275dd9b1deffd7144099d1187
#
_entry.id   a6cff3a275dd9b1deffd7144099d1187
#
_cell.length_a   1.000
_cell.length_b   1.000
_cell.length_c   1.000
_cell.angle_alpha   90.00
_cell.angle_beta   90.00
_cell.angle_gamma   90.00
#
_symmetry.space_group_name_H-M   'P 1'
#
loop_
_entity.id
_entity.type
_entity.pdbx_description
1 polymer ?
#
loop_
_entity_poly.entity_id
_entity_poly.type
_entity_poly.pdbx_seq_one_letter_code
_entity_poly.pdbx_strand_id
1 'polypeptide(L)'
;MKLVGKSNCHLNKAMNYRHDIRNIAIIAHVDHGKTTLVDAMLKQSKVFRDNQVVGELIMDSNALEREKGITIMSKNTAVLYKGVKINIIDTPGHADFSGEVERVISMADGCLLLVDSVEGPMPQTKFVLRQAMAKGLKTIVVINKIDRDNSRIAEVIRLTQDLFLELATSADQLDLQLLYASAREGIAVKELGMKGKDIFPLLDCILEKVPPPQIKSGPFQMLVSNLDYDSHKGRIAIGRIWRGRIAPRDSVAVISSDGTVTHYEIGEVFTYLGLKHMKVEEAEAGDIVAVTGLKKVSIGDTISSSGLPEALPRIEIGEPTIEMTFGVNTSPFAGREGRFCTTRQLRARLYRELETNLSLRVQDTDSPDTLLVKGRGELHLAILIETMRREGYEFEVSRPEAITEIVDGNLMEPVEDLTIDTKGEYVGVLTEMLSKRQAQLTNMRNDGHDNIRLEFHIPTKGLIGFRSAFLTATRGDSIMNNIFLGYEPWRGKIVTTRGGVLVASEPGIAVTYGLNNAQERGDTFIEPGTPVYEGMIVGIHARLQDIPVNACKEKKRTNIRSSTSDIAVKLTPPIIFSLEQAIDFINNDELVEVTPENIRLRKKLMTHAQRLRDISSLRRSIKV
;
A
#
# COMPACT_ATOMS: atom_id res chain seq x y z
N MET A 1 -31.51 -40.69 -53.45
CA MET A 1 -31.77 -39.79 -52.32
C MET A 1 -30.42 -39.41 -51.73
N LYS A 2 -29.90 -38.22 -52.05
CA LYS A 2 -28.55 -37.76 -51.70
C LYS A 2 -28.58 -37.08 -50.33
N LEU A 3 -27.85 -37.61 -49.38
CA LEU A 3 -27.56 -36.98 -48.09
C LEU A 3 -26.44 -35.95 -48.34
N VAL A 4 -26.79 -34.69 -48.18
CA VAL A 4 -25.84 -33.56 -48.19
C VAL A 4 -25.25 -33.45 -46.79
N GLY A 5 -23.97 -33.82 -46.66
CA GLY A 5 -23.19 -33.57 -45.47
C GLY A 5 -22.91 -32.09 -45.33
N LYS A 6 -23.37 -31.46 -44.22
CA LYS A 6 -22.94 -30.14 -43.80
C LYS A 6 -21.54 -30.27 -43.19
N SER A 7 -20.52 -29.87 -43.94
CA SER A 7 -19.18 -29.64 -43.39
C SER A 7 -19.21 -28.41 -42.48
N ASN A 8 -19.08 -28.64 -41.17
CA ASN A 8 -18.77 -27.60 -40.20
C ASN A 8 -17.35 -27.07 -40.49
N CYS A 9 -17.28 -25.96 -41.20
CA CYS A 9 -16.07 -25.19 -41.36
C CYS A 9 -15.83 -24.42 -40.05
N HIS A 10 -15.13 -25.03 -39.07
CA HIS A 10 -14.52 -24.30 -37.98
C HIS A 10 -13.43 -23.41 -38.61
N LEU A 11 -13.75 -22.15 -38.79
CA LEU A 11 -12.77 -21.10 -39.05
C LEU A 11 -11.82 -21.05 -37.84
N ASN A 12 -10.69 -21.75 -37.97
CA ASN A 12 -9.52 -21.47 -37.16
C ASN A 12 -9.13 -19.99 -37.45
N LYS A 13 -9.63 -19.06 -36.64
CA LYS A 13 -9.09 -17.69 -36.62
C LYS A 13 -7.63 -17.83 -36.26
N ALA A 14 -6.71 -17.64 -37.20
CA ALA A 14 -5.30 -17.59 -36.94
C ALA A 14 -5.07 -16.53 -35.86
N MET A 15 -4.55 -16.93 -34.71
CA MET A 15 -4.20 -16.01 -33.64
C MET A 15 -2.97 -15.23 -34.11
N ASN A 16 -3.09 -13.91 -34.20
CA ASN A 16 -1.98 -13.03 -34.53
C ASN A 16 -1.24 -12.66 -33.24
N TYR A 17 0.07 -12.81 -33.25
CA TYR A 17 0.95 -12.45 -32.14
C TYR A 17 1.91 -11.32 -32.56
N ARG A 18 2.24 -10.43 -31.62
CA ARG A 18 3.18 -9.35 -31.82
C ARG A 18 4.56 -9.72 -31.26
N HIS A 19 5.42 -10.23 -32.11
CA HIS A 19 6.72 -10.78 -31.71
C HIS A 19 7.77 -9.73 -31.30
N ASP A 20 7.57 -8.47 -31.66
CA ASP A 20 8.44 -7.33 -31.33
C ASP A 20 8.19 -6.73 -29.94
N ILE A 21 7.23 -7.25 -29.19
CA ILE A 21 6.89 -6.78 -27.82
C ILE A 21 6.83 -7.95 -26.84
N ARG A 22 7.20 -7.68 -25.57
CA ARG A 22 6.90 -8.50 -24.37
C ARG A 22 6.38 -7.58 -23.27
N ASN A 23 5.33 -7.99 -22.58
CA ASN A 23 4.77 -7.29 -21.43
C ASN A 23 4.98 -8.14 -20.18
N ILE A 24 5.79 -7.67 -19.23
CA ILE A 24 6.11 -8.41 -18.00
C ILE A 24 5.74 -7.59 -16.77
N ALA A 25 5.17 -8.24 -15.77
CA ALA A 25 5.00 -7.69 -14.42
C ALA A 25 6.11 -8.22 -13.51
N ILE A 26 6.68 -7.37 -12.67
CA ILE A 26 7.69 -7.80 -11.67
C ILE A 26 7.02 -7.90 -10.32
N ILE A 27 7.00 -9.10 -9.76
CA ILE A 27 6.43 -9.46 -8.48
C ILE A 27 7.57 -9.71 -7.50
N ALA A 28 7.58 -9.02 -6.38
CA ALA A 28 8.56 -9.21 -5.33
C ALA A 28 7.99 -8.82 -3.98
N HIS A 29 8.51 -9.41 -2.91
CA HIS A 29 8.31 -8.87 -1.57
C HIS A 29 9.13 -7.57 -1.40
N VAL A 30 8.79 -6.79 -0.38
CA VAL A 30 9.56 -5.62 0.04
C VAL A 30 11.01 -6.06 0.29
N ASP A 31 11.98 -5.25 -0.10
CA ASP A 31 13.42 -5.51 0.04
C ASP A 31 14.00 -6.72 -0.71
N HIS A 32 13.24 -7.49 -1.48
CA HIS A 32 13.79 -8.57 -2.32
C HIS A 32 14.65 -8.06 -3.50
N GLY A 33 14.77 -6.75 -3.68
CA GLY A 33 15.64 -6.12 -4.67
C GLY A 33 14.99 -5.84 -6.03
N LYS A 34 13.68 -5.66 -6.06
CA LYS A 34 12.89 -5.37 -7.27
C LYS A 34 13.40 -4.12 -8.00
N THR A 35 13.46 -2.98 -7.31
CA THR A 35 13.92 -1.71 -7.88
C THR A 35 15.36 -1.81 -8.38
N THR A 36 16.25 -2.49 -7.63
CA THR A 36 17.64 -2.73 -8.01
C THR A 36 17.76 -3.57 -9.27
N LEU A 37 16.88 -4.60 -9.43
CA LEU A 37 16.88 -5.45 -10.63
C LEU A 37 16.43 -4.66 -11.87
N VAL A 38 15.37 -3.87 -11.75
CA VAL A 38 14.88 -3.02 -12.84
C VAL A 38 15.93 -1.99 -13.23
N ASP A 39 16.60 -1.37 -12.26
CA ASP A 39 17.72 -0.44 -12.49
C ASP A 39 18.86 -1.11 -13.26
N ALA A 40 19.22 -2.35 -12.91
CA ALA A 40 20.25 -3.11 -13.63
C ALA A 40 19.82 -3.40 -15.08
N MET A 41 18.55 -3.77 -15.30
CA MET A 41 18.00 -3.99 -16.65
C MET A 41 18.03 -2.69 -17.48
N LEU A 42 17.64 -1.57 -16.90
CA LEU A 42 17.64 -0.25 -17.57
C LEU A 42 19.06 0.22 -17.92
N LYS A 43 20.00 0.08 -16.99
CA LYS A 43 21.41 0.50 -17.19
C LYS A 43 22.09 -0.30 -18.29
N GLN A 44 21.95 -1.63 -18.28
CA GLN A 44 22.65 -2.51 -19.22
C GLN A 44 21.98 -2.59 -20.60
N SER A 45 20.69 -2.31 -20.73
CA SER A 45 20.00 -2.24 -22.03
C SER A 45 20.31 -0.96 -22.83
N LYS A 46 21.24 -0.09 -22.36
CA LYS A 46 21.66 1.15 -23.01
C LYS A 46 20.53 2.13 -23.34
N VAL A 47 19.48 2.13 -22.51
CA VAL A 47 18.37 3.10 -22.61
C VAL A 47 18.85 4.52 -22.25
N PHE A 48 19.89 4.63 -21.44
CA PHE A 48 20.54 5.90 -21.08
C PHE A 48 21.75 6.18 -21.97
N ARG A 49 21.99 7.47 -22.28
CA ARG A 49 23.20 7.89 -22.99
C ARG A 49 24.41 7.74 -22.06
N ASP A 50 25.55 7.34 -22.59
CA ASP A 50 26.80 7.07 -21.85
C ASP A 50 27.26 8.22 -20.92
N ASN A 51 26.83 9.45 -21.16
CA ASN A 51 27.18 10.65 -20.39
C ASN A 51 26.07 11.11 -19.41
N GLN A 52 25.00 10.36 -19.26
CA GLN A 52 23.91 10.71 -18.33
C GLN A 52 24.23 10.15 -16.95
N VAL A 53 24.48 11.04 -15.97
CA VAL A 53 24.60 10.64 -14.55
C VAL A 53 23.22 10.21 -14.08
N VAL A 54 23.02 8.93 -13.94
CA VAL A 54 21.77 8.34 -13.48
C VAL A 54 21.96 8.01 -12.00
N GLY A 55 21.14 8.61 -11.13
CA GLY A 55 21.18 8.34 -9.70
C GLY A 55 20.87 6.88 -9.36
N GLU A 56 21.06 6.49 -8.12
CA GLU A 56 20.61 5.20 -7.60
C GLU A 56 19.07 5.21 -7.43
N LEU A 57 18.41 4.05 -7.57
CA LEU A 57 16.96 3.85 -7.43
C LEU A 57 16.13 4.74 -8.36
N ILE A 58 16.38 4.60 -9.66
CA ILE A 58 15.75 5.42 -10.73
C ILE A 58 14.22 5.29 -10.71
N MET A 59 13.70 4.12 -10.35
CA MET A 59 12.25 3.84 -10.30
C MET A 59 11.56 4.49 -9.10
N ASP A 60 12.24 4.68 -7.97
CA ASP A 60 11.65 5.26 -6.75
C ASP A 60 11.70 6.80 -6.81
N SER A 61 10.86 7.38 -7.66
CA SER A 61 10.81 8.85 -7.86
C SER A 61 10.08 9.59 -6.73
N ASN A 62 9.21 8.92 -5.97
CA ASN A 62 8.48 9.51 -4.87
C ASN A 62 9.33 9.53 -3.57
N ALA A 63 9.37 10.69 -2.89
CA ALA A 63 10.08 10.84 -1.63
C ALA A 63 9.59 9.86 -0.54
N LEU A 64 8.29 9.58 -0.49
CA LEU A 64 7.69 8.62 0.45
C LEU A 64 8.11 7.17 0.15
N GLU A 65 8.20 6.78 -1.11
CA GLU A 65 8.67 5.44 -1.50
C GLU A 65 10.11 5.21 -1.04
N ARG A 66 11.00 6.21 -1.24
CA ARG A 66 12.40 6.14 -0.80
C ARG A 66 12.55 6.10 0.72
N GLU A 67 11.74 6.89 1.44
CA GLU A 67 11.77 6.96 2.90
C GLU A 67 11.24 5.67 3.55
N LYS A 68 10.19 5.11 2.97
CA LYS A 68 9.55 3.88 3.48
C LYS A 68 10.17 2.59 2.93
N GLY A 69 11.00 2.68 1.87
CA GLY A 69 11.59 1.52 1.20
C GLY A 69 10.58 0.63 0.46
N ILE A 70 9.38 1.14 0.14
CA ILE A 70 8.31 0.38 -0.50
C ILE A 70 7.83 1.05 -1.78
N THR A 71 7.47 0.25 -2.79
CA THR A 71 6.76 0.76 -3.96
C THR A 71 5.29 0.96 -3.60
N ILE A 72 4.80 2.19 -3.75
CA ILE A 72 3.41 2.58 -3.45
C ILE A 72 2.58 2.57 -4.72
N MET A 73 3.11 3.15 -5.80
CA MET A 73 2.43 3.27 -7.08
C MET A 73 3.11 2.41 -8.14
N SER A 74 2.32 1.73 -8.94
CA SER A 74 2.82 0.99 -10.10
C SER A 74 3.38 1.94 -11.15
N LYS A 75 4.52 1.59 -11.73
CA LYS A 75 5.18 2.36 -12.78
C LYS A 75 5.42 1.49 -14.00
N ASN A 76 5.34 2.11 -15.18
CA ASN A 76 5.63 1.46 -16.44
C ASN A 76 6.96 1.97 -16.97
N THR A 77 7.81 1.05 -17.41
CA THR A 77 9.04 1.35 -18.12
C THR A 77 9.24 0.35 -19.25
N ALA A 78 10.16 0.60 -20.14
CA ALA A 78 10.47 -0.34 -21.20
C ALA A 78 11.95 -0.33 -21.55
N VAL A 79 12.47 -1.51 -21.91
CA VAL A 79 13.84 -1.67 -22.44
C VAL A 79 13.77 -2.25 -23.85
N LEU A 80 14.75 -1.90 -24.67
CA LEU A 80 14.91 -2.48 -26.01
C LEU A 80 16.05 -3.48 -25.96
N TYR A 81 15.76 -4.75 -26.25
CA TYR A 81 16.76 -5.81 -26.24
C TYR A 81 16.61 -6.71 -27.46
N LYS A 82 17.67 -6.90 -28.24
CA LYS A 82 17.69 -7.66 -29.50
C LYS A 82 16.57 -7.30 -30.48
N GLY A 83 16.20 -6.01 -30.55
CA GLY A 83 15.12 -5.52 -31.41
C GLY A 83 13.71 -5.74 -30.87
N VAL A 84 13.55 -6.35 -29.69
CA VAL A 84 12.27 -6.55 -29.02
C VAL A 84 12.11 -5.53 -27.89
N LYS A 85 10.96 -4.87 -27.84
CA LYS A 85 10.56 -3.97 -26.75
C LYS A 85 10.01 -4.81 -25.59
N ILE A 86 10.65 -4.72 -24.42
CA ILE A 86 10.17 -5.36 -23.20
C ILE A 86 9.58 -4.27 -22.31
N ASN A 87 8.24 -4.23 -22.23
CA ASN A 87 7.53 -3.39 -21.28
C ASN A 87 7.60 -4.05 -19.91
N ILE A 88 8.03 -3.28 -18.91
CA ILE A 88 8.20 -3.71 -17.53
C ILE A 88 7.21 -2.94 -16.67
N ILE A 89 6.32 -3.67 -16.01
CA ILE A 89 5.31 -3.13 -15.12
C ILE A 89 5.77 -3.40 -13.70
N ASP A 90 6.11 -2.34 -12.98
CA ASP A 90 6.48 -2.43 -11.57
C ASP A 90 5.23 -2.55 -10.69
N THR A 91 5.17 -3.55 -9.81
CA THR A 91 4.02 -3.80 -8.94
C THR A 91 4.37 -3.48 -7.48
N PRO A 92 3.44 -2.87 -6.71
CA PRO A 92 3.61 -2.75 -5.28
C PRO A 92 3.75 -4.11 -4.61
N GLY A 93 4.61 -4.20 -3.57
CA GLY A 93 4.83 -5.43 -2.84
C GLY A 93 3.94 -5.61 -1.61
N HIS A 94 3.26 -4.58 -1.12
CA HIS A 94 2.47 -4.61 0.12
C HIS A 94 1.00 -4.96 -0.15
N ALA A 95 0.38 -5.76 0.73
CA ALA A 95 -1.01 -6.23 0.60
C ALA A 95 -2.04 -5.08 0.56
N ASP A 96 -1.80 -3.98 1.26
CA ASP A 96 -2.66 -2.79 1.27
C ASP A 96 -2.81 -2.14 -0.12
N PHE A 97 -1.88 -2.42 -1.05
CA PHE A 97 -1.90 -1.95 -2.43
C PHE A 97 -2.31 -3.05 -3.43
N SER A 98 -2.98 -4.09 -2.97
CA SER A 98 -3.42 -5.21 -3.82
C SER A 98 -4.29 -4.77 -5.02
N GLY A 99 -5.10 -3.71 -4.86
CA GLY A 99 -5.86 -3.13 -5.98
C GLY A 99 -4.99 -2.57 -7.11
N GLU A 100 -3.80 -2.05 -6.79
CA GLU A 100 -2.80 -1.64 -7.79
C GLU A 100 -2.27 -2.87 -8.55
N VAL A 101 -1.96 -3.94 -7.81
CA VAL A 101 -1.45 -5.18 -8.38
C VAL A 101 -2.46 -5.82 -9.34
N GLU A 102 -3.74 -5.92 -8.94
CA GLU A 102 -4.83 -6.48 -9.74
C GLU A 102 -4.99 -5.76 -11.08
N ARG A 103 -4.83 -4.42 -11.07
CA ARG A 103 -4.91 -3.58 -12.28
C ARG A 103 -3.76 -3.84 -13.24
N VAL A 104 -2.53 -3.82 -12.74
CA VAL A 104 -1.35 -3.84 -13.61
C VAL A 104 -1.03 -5.23 -14.12
N ILE A 105 -1.34 -6.29 -13.37
CA ILE A 105 -1.21 -7.68 -13.83
C ILE A 105 -2.06 -7.92 -15.09
N SER A 106 -3.18 -7.23 -15.26
CA SER A 106 -4.03 -7.36 -16.45
C SER A 106 -3.35 -6.93 -17.75
N MET A 107 -2.31 -6.09 -17.69
CA MET A 107 -1.57 -5.63 -18.86
C MET A 107 -0.43 -6.56 -19.27
N ALA A 108 -0.01 -7.50 -18.40
CA ALA A 108 1.12 -8.37 -18.61
C ALA A 108 0.77 -9.66 -19.37
N ASP A 109 1.75 -10.25 -20.04
CA ASP A 109 1.70 -11.57 -20.67
C ASP A 109 2.55 -12.60 -19.91
N GLY A 110 3.45 -12.14 -19.04
CA GLY A 110 4.22 -12.97 -18.12
C GLY A 110 4.63 -12.20 -16.88
N CYS A 111 5.19 -12.88 -15.90
CA CYS A 111 5.69 -12.24 -14.69
C CYS A 111 7.08 -12.77 -14.28
N LEU A 112 7.86 -11.88 -13.68
CA LEU A 112 9.08 -12.22 -12.97
C LEU A 112 8.78 -12.28 -11.48
N LEU A 113 8.92 -13.45 -10.88
CA LEU A 113 8.84 -13.64 -9.44
C LEU A 113 10.23 -13.54 -8.83
N LEU A 114 10.49 -12.45 -8.12
CA LEU A 114 11.79 -12.22 -7.47
C LEU A 114 11.73 -12.71 -6.02
N VAL A 115 12.62 -13.62 -5.67
CA VAL A 115 12.71 -14.24 -4.34
C VAL A 115 14.11 -14.02 -3.77
N ASP A 116 14.20 -13.55 -2.54
CA ASP A 116 15.47 -13.39 -1.83
C ASP A 116 16.06 -14.76 -1.47
N SER A 117 17.36 -14.96 -1.70
CA SER A 117 18.07 -16.21 -1.43
C SER A 117 18.20 -16.55 0.06
N VAL A 118 17.93 -15.59 0.95
CA VAL A 118 17.97 -15.76 2.41
C VAL A 118 16.57 -15.94 2.99
N GLU A 119 15.64 -15.05 2.63
CA GLU A 119 14.29 -15.03 3.20
C GLU A 119 13.36 -16.06 2.57
N GLY A 120 13.52 -16.30 1.26
CA GLY A 120 12.63 -17.19 0.51
C GLY A 120 11.31 -16.54 0.11
N PRO A 121 10.31 -17.33 -0.34
CA PRO A 121 9.01 -16.80 -0.72
C PRO A 121 8.22 -16.36 0.51
N MET A 122 7.78 -15.09 0.50
CA MET A 122 7.04 -14.46 1.58
C MET A 122 5.51 -14.50 1.30
N PRO A 123 4.65 -14.37 2.33
CA PRO A 123 3.19 -14.46 2.17
C PRO A 123 2.59 -13.49 1.15
N GLN A 124 3.07 -12.26 1.09
CA GLN A 124 2.62 -11.27 0.09
C GLN A 124 2.93 -11.73 -1.34
N THR A 125 4.07 -12.40 -1.54
CA THR A 125 4.43 -13.04 -2.80
C THR A 125 3.39 -14.08 -3.23
N LYS A 126 2.87 -14.86 -2.27
CA LYS A 126 1.81 -15.86 -2.49
C LYS A 126 0.53 -15.25 -3.05
N PHE A 127 0.09 -14.11 -2.48
CA PHE A 127 -1.10 -13.40 -2.97
C PHE A 127 -0.94 -12.94 -4.43
N VAL A 128 0.16 -12.23 -4.73
CA VAL A 128 0.38 -11.68 -6.08
C VAL A 128 0.61 -12.79 -7.10
N LEU A 129 1.34 -13.85 -6.71
CA LEU A 129 1.55 -15.02 -7.57
C LEU A 129 0.23 -15.74 -7.87
N ARG A 130 -0.66 -15.91 -6.89
CA ARG A 130 -2.01 -16.48 -7.11
C ARG A 130 -2.77 -15.70 -8.16
N GLN A 131 -2.76 -14.38 -8.10
CA GLN A 131 -3.42 -13.51 -9.09
C GLN A 131 -2.80 -13.66 -10.49
N ALA A 132 -1.48 -13.72 -10.59
CA ALA A 132 -0.77 -13.92 -11.84
C ALA A 132 -1.11 -15.29 -12.46
N MET A 133 -1.11 -16.36 -11.65
CA MET A 133 -1.44 -17.72 -12.08
C MET A 133 -2.92 -17.86 -12.48
N ALA A 134 -3.85 -17.24 -11.76
CA ALA A 134 -5.27 -17.21 -12.12
C ALA A 134 -5.53 -16.55 -13.47
N LYS A 135 -4.69 -15.58 -13.87
CA LYS A 135 -4.74 -14.94 -15.20
C LYS A 135 -3.92 -15.68 -16.27
N GLY A 136 -3.31 -16.81 -15.92
CA GLY A 136 -2.54 -17.64 -16.86
C GLY A 136 -1.20 -17.04 -17.29
N LEU A 137 -0.63 -16.12 -16.51
CA LEU A 137 0.68 -15.53 -16.82
C LEU A 137 1.79 -16.58 -16.69
N LYS A 138 2.71 -16.61 -17.67
CA LYS A 138 3.94 -17.41 -17.55
C LYS A 138 4.87 -16.76 -16.52
N THR A 139 5.29 -17.57 -15.53
CA THR A 139 6.12 -17.09 -14.43
C THR A 139 7.56 -17.53 -14.61
N ILE A 140 8.50 -16.60 -14.50
CA ILE A 140 9.94 -16.84 -14.40
C ILE A 140 10.34 -16.51 -12.97
N VAL A 141 10.95 -17.46 -12.26
CA VAL A 141 11.45 -17.27 -10.90
C VAL A 141 12.90 -16.83 -10.92
N VAL A 142 13.20 -15.75 -10.23
CA VAL A 142 14.55 -15.20 -10.09
C VAL A 142 14.96 -15.23 -8.62
N ILE A 143 15.88 -16.13 -8.25
CA ILE A 143 16.47 -16.16 -6.91
C ILE A 143 17.54 -15.07 -6.87
N ASN A 144 17.27 -14.00 -6.13
CA ASN A 144 18.11 -12.81 -6.03
C ASN A 144 19.00 -12.82 -4.80
N LYS A 145 20.01 -11.95 -4.79
CA LYS A 145 20.98 -11.77 -3.70
C LYS A 145 21.83 -13.01 -3.45
N ILE A 146 22.19 -13.73 -4.51
CA ILE A 146 23.06 -14.92 -4.43
C ILE A 146 24.49 -14.59 -3.98
N ASP A 147 24.83 -13.31 -3.94
CA ASP A 147 26.09 -12.74 -3.44
C ASP A 147 26.19 -12.74 -1.90
N ARG A 148 25.11 -13.04 -1.17
CA ARG A 148 25.12 -13.05 0.29
C ARG A 148 25.72 -14.36 0.84
N ASP A 149 26.62 -14.25 1.83
CA ASP A 149 27.28 -15.40 2.46
C ASP A 149 26.31 -16.34 3.19
N ASN A 150 25.20 -15.78 3.70
CA ASN A 150 24.16 -16.53 4.43
C ASN A 150 23.02 -17.04 3.53
N SER A 151 23.25 -17.07 2.19
CA SER A 151 22.24 -17.56 1.25
C SER A 151 21.95 -19.05 1.44
N ARG A 152 20.66 -19.42 1.42
CA ARG A 152 20.16 -20.80 1.54
C ARG A 152 19.41 -21.23 0.27
N ILE A 153 20.07 -21.08 -0.86
CA ILE A 153 19.45 -21.18 -2.19
C ILE A 153 18.70 -22.51 -2.39
N ALA A 154 19.27 -23.65 -2.02
CA ALA A 154 18.64 -24.96 -2.19
C ALA A 154 17.30 -25.06 -1.44
N GLU A 155 17.24 -24.53 -0.23
CA GLU A 155 16.03 -24.49 0.58
C GLU A 155 15.00 -23.53 -0.01
N VAL A 156 15.42 -22.33 -0.44
CA VAL A 156 14.54 -21.34 -1.07
C VAL A 156 13.93 -21.87 -2.36
N ILE A 157 14.67 -22.63 -3.16
CA ILE A 157 14.13 -23.33 -4.34
C ILE A 157 13.02 -24.29 -3.93
N ARG A 158 13.25 -25.13 -2.91
CA ARG A 158 12.26 -26.08 -2.41
C ARG A 158 10.98 -25.36 -1.92
N LEU A 159 11.13 -24.33 -1.08
CA LEU A 159 10.01 -23.53 -0.59
C LEU A 159 9.23 -22.87 -1.73
N THR A 160 9.94 -22.41 -2.77
CA THR A 160 9.29 -21.82 -3.95
C THR A 160 8.54 -22.89 -4.75
N GLN A 161 9.09 -24.09 -4.92
CA GLN A 161 8.41 -25.21 -5.58
C GLN A 161 7.17 -25.63 -4.79
N ASP A 162 7.25 -25.73 -3.46
CA ASP A 162 6.11 -26.04 -2.58
C ASP A 162 5.00 -24.98 -2.75
N LEU A 163 5.37 -23.69 -2.82
CA LEU A 163 4.42 -22.61 -3.08
C LEU A 163 3.71 -22.75 -4.44
N PHE A 164 4.44 -23.14 -5.49
CA PHE A 164 3.84 -23.36 -6.80
C PHE A 164 2.92 -24.59 -6.80
N LEU A 165 3.30 -25.68 -6.12
CA LEU A 165 2.45 -26.85 -5.95
C LEU A 165 1.13 -26.53 -5.22
N GLU A 166 1.18 -25.64 -4.25
CA GLU A 166 -0.01 -25.16 -3.53
C GLU A 166 -0.95 -24.32 -4.41
N LEU A 167 -0.40 -23.48 -5.29
CA LEU A 167 -1.15 -22.48 -6.04
C LEU A 167 -1.54 -22.93 -7.47
N ALA A 168 -0.84 -23.91 -8.04
CA ALA A 168 -1.05 -24.32 -9.41
C ALA A 168 -2.42 -24.98 -9.62
N THR A 169 -3.11 -24.54 -10.66
CA THR A 169 -4.39 -25.10 -11.12
C THR A 169 -4.24 -25.98 -12.35
N SER A 170 -3.04 -25.98 -12.98
CA SER A 170 -2.71 -26.78 -14.17
C SER A 170 -1.26 -27.24 -14.14
N ALA A 171 -0.96 -28.36 -14.82
CA ALA A 171 0.41 -28.90 -14.89
C ALA A 171 1.40 -27.93 -15.57
N ASP A 172 0.95 -27.13 -16.53
CA ASP A 172 1.79 -26.15 -17.24
C ASP A 172 2.31 -25.02 -16.34
N GLN A 173 1.68 -24.80 -15.18
CA GLN A 173 2.10 -23.82 -14.18
C GLN A 173 3.21 -24.34 -13.27
N LEU A 174 3.47 -25.65 -13.28
CA LEU A 174 4.54 -26.29 -12.52
C LEU A 174 5.87 -26.35 -13.28
N ASP A 175 5.90 -25.97 -14.58
CA ASP A 175 7.13 -25.85 -15.35
C ASP A 175 7.88 -24.56 -14.97
N LEU A 176 8.64 -24.64 -13.86
CA LEU A 176 9.35 -23.51 -13.28
C LEU A 176 10.63 -23.21 -14.06
N GLN A 177 10.73 -21.98 -14.57
CA GLN A 177 11.98 -21.46 -15.08
C GLN A 177 12.71 -20.73 -13.96
N LEU A 178 13.83 -21.29 -13.51
CA LEU A 178 14.66 -20.74 -12.44
C LEU A 178 15.86 -20.00 -13.03
N LEU A 179 16.14 -18.82 -12.49
CA LEU A 179 17.33 -18.02 -12.74
C LEU A 179 17.88 -17.54 -11.40
N TYR A 180 19.16 -17.25 -11.38
CA TYR A 180 19.87 -16.77 -10.21
C TYR A 180 20.46 -15.40 -10.52
N ALA A 181 20.33 -14.45 -9.60
CA ALA A 181 20.77 -13.08 -9.83
C ALA A 181 21.41 -12.44 -8.58
N SER A 182 22.37 -11.57 -8.82
CA SER A 182 22.73 -10.49 -7.91
C SER A 182 22.37 -9.18 -8.59
N ALA A 183 21.18 -8.64 -8.26
CA ALA A 183 20.71 -7.38 -8.83
C ALA A 183 21.66 -6.23 -8.53
N ARG A 184 22.32 -6.26 -7.35
CA ARG A 184 23.30 -5.26 -6.91
C ARG A 184 24.53 -5.24 -7.82
N GLU A 185 25.04 -6.43 -8.20
CA GLU A 185 26.18 -6.58 -9.09
C GLU A 185 25.79 -6.49 -10.57
N GLY A 186 24.46 -6.51 -10.86
CA GLY A 186 23.93 -6.46 -12.21
C GLY A 186 24.18 -7.73 -13.01
N ILE A 187 24.18 -8.90 -12.37
CA ILE A 187 24.45 -10.19 -13.01
C ILE A 187 23.26 -11.14 -12.87
N ALA A 188 23.08 -11.98 -13.89
CA ALA A 188 22.16 -13.12 -13.85
C ALA A 188 22.81 -14.35 -14.49
N VAL A 189 22.48 -15.55 -13.95
CA VAL A 189 22.99 -16.83 -14.46
C VAL A 189 21.87 -17.87 -14.51
N LYS A 190 21.97 -18.83 -15.44
CA LYS A 190 21.00 -19.93 -15.57
C LYS A 190 21.28 -21.06 -14.58
N GLU A 191 22.55 -21.26 -14.19
CA GLU A 191 22.99 -22.33 -13.29
C GLU A 191 23.90 -21.75 -12.20
N LEU A 192 23.81 -22.29 -11.00
CA LEU A 192 24.72 -21.93 -9.89
C LEU A 192 26.14 -22.34 -10.20
N GLY A 193 27.10 -21.47 -9.83
CA GLY A 193 28.53 -21.70 -10.10
C GLY A 193 29.04 -21.16 -11.45
N MET A 194 28.13 -20.74 -12.35
CA MET A 194 28.56 -19.99 -13.54
C MET A 194 29.01 -18.57 -13.15
N LYS A 195 30.07 -18.08 -13.79
CA LYS A 195 30.47 -16.68 -13.62
C LYS A 195 29.54 -15.79 -14.42
N GLY A 196 28.66 -15.04 -13.71
CA GLY A 196 27.81 -13.99 -14.30
C GLY A 196 28.67 -12.81 -14.79
N LYS A 197 28.29 -12.21 -15.91
CA LYS A 197 28.93 -11.00 -16.47
C LYS A 197 27.95 -9.82 -16.54
N ASP A 198 26.70 -10.12 -16.80
CA ASP A 198 25.64 -9.15 -17.09
C ASP A 198 24.27 -9.72 -16.75
N ILE A 199 23.21 -8.90 -16.96
CA ILE A 199 21.81 -9.28 -16.75
C ILE A 199 21.18 -9.95 -17.99
N PHE A 200 21.90 -10.06 -19.10
CA PHE A 200 21.35 -10.54 -20.37
C PHE A 200 20.77 -11.96 -20.34
N PRO A 201 21.28 -12.93 -19.54
CA PRO A 201 20.63 -14.23 -19.40
C PRO A 201 19.16 -14.14 -18.93
N LEU A 202 18.82 -13.14 -18.10
CA LEU A 202 17.44 -12.87 -17.69
C LEU A 202 16.61 -12.30 -18.86
N LEU A 203 17.16 -11.34 -19.61
CA LEU A 203 16.47 -10.79 -20.78
C LEU A 203 16.24 -11.84 -21.87
N ASP A 204 17.22 -12.73 -22.10
CA ASP A 204 17.09 -13.86 -23.03
C ASP A 204 15.99 -14.83 -22.59
N CYS A 205 15.92 -15.15 -21.29
CA CYS A 205 14.87 -15.99 -20.73
C CYS A 205 13.47 -15.34 -20.90
N ILE A 206 13.36 -14.04 -20.71
CA ILE A 206 12.09 -13.31 -20.96
C ILE A 206 11.67 -13.47 -22.42
N LEU A 207 12.58 -13.27 -23.39
CA LEU A 207 12.24 -13.40 -24.81
C LEU A 207 11.84 -14.83 -25.17
N GLU A 208 12.46 -15.84 -24.54
CA GLU A 208 12.21 -17.26 -24.80
C GLU A 208 10.91 -17.76 -24.18
N LYS A 209 10.61 -17.39 -22.94
CA LYS A 209 9.56 -18.00 -22.12
C LYS A 209 8.28 -17.19 -22.02
N VAL A 210 8.38 -15.85 -22.05
CA VAL A 210 7.17 -15.01 -22.03
C VAL A 210 6.55 -14.97 -23.43
N PRO A 211 5.27 -15.33 -23.58
CA PRO A 211 4.63 -15.29 -24.89
C PRO A 211 4.53 -13.84 -25.41
N PRO A 212 4.61 -13.66 -26.72
CA PRO A 212 4.29 -12.37 -27.33
C PRO A 212 2.82 -12.02 -27.12
N PRO A 213 2.47 -10.72 -27.05
CA PRO A 213 1.09 -10.27 -26.90
C PRO A 213 0.18 -10.83 -28.01
N GLN A 214 -0.93 -11.41 -27.60
CA GLN A 214 -1.98 -11.82 -28.53
C GLN A 214 -2.76 -10.61 -29.01
N ILE A 215 -2.90 -10.45 -30.33
CA ILE A 215 -3.62 -9.38 -30.96
C ILE A 215 -5.00 -9.87 -31.43
N LYS A 216 -6.04 -9.14 -31.05
CA LYS A 216 -7.40 -9.34 -31.58
C LYS A 216 -7.62 -8.42 -32.78
N SER A 217 -8.24 -8.93 -33.85
CA SER A 217 -8.64 -8.13 -35.00
C SER A 217 -9.84 -7.25 -34.66
N GLY A 218 -9.87 -6.02 -35.12
CA GLY A 218 -11.01 -5.12 -34.97
C GLY A 218 -10.61 -3.65 -34.76
N PRO A 219 -11.60 -2.77 -34.59
CA PRO A 219 -11.37 -1.37 -34.29
C PRO A 219 -10.63 -1.20 -32.96
N PHE A 220 -10.02 -0.02 -32.78
CA PHE A 220 -9.27 0.32 -31.57
C PHE A 220 -10.05 0.06 -30.28
N GLN A 221 -9.35 -0.54 -29.30
CA GLN A 221 -9.87 -0.78 -27.96
C GLN A 221 -8.72 -0.87 -26.95
N MET A 222 -8.82 -0.10 -25.87
CA MET A 222 -7.85 0.00 -24.79
C MET A 222 -8.58 0.04 -23.44
N LEU A 223 -8.11 -0.69 -22.45
CA LEU A 223 -8.58 -0.59 -21.07
C LEU A 223 -7.67 0.35 -20.28
N VAL A 224 -8.25 1.33 -19.60
CA VAL A 224 -7.51 2.25 -18.74
C VAL A 224 -7.15 1.53 -17.44
N SER A 225 -5.88 1.22 -17.27
CA SER A 225 -5.36 0.52 -16.09
C SER A 225 -4.72 1.45 -15.07
N ASN A 226 -4.23 2.63 -15.51
CA ASN A 226 -3.67 3.65 -14.63
C ASN A 226 -3.97 5.06 -15.17
N LEU A 227 -3.91 6.05 -14.28
CA LEU A 227 -4.04 7.46 -14.62
C LEU A 227 -2.86 8.24 -14.05
N ASP A 228 -2.36 9.17 -14.84
CA ASP A 228 -1.38 10.16 -14.43
C ASP A 228 -1.94 11.57 -14.72
N TYR A 229 -1.33 12.59 -14.16
CA TYR A 229 -1.74 13.96 -14.34
C TYR A 229 -0.55 14.88 -14.58
N ASP A 230 -0.59 15.59 -15.69
CA ASP A 230 0.36 16.64 -16.03
C ASP A 230 -0.34 18.00 -15.98
N SER A 231 0.30 19.01 -15.39
CA SER A 231 -0.28 20.35 -15.22
C SER A 231 -0.62 21.05 -16.55
N HIS A 232 0.07 20.69 -17.64
CA HIS A 232 -0.14 21.27 -18.97
C HIS A 232 -0.99 20.39 -19.89
N LYS A 233 -0.85 19.05 -19.78
CA LYS A 233 -1.52 18.08 -20.64
C LYS A 233 -2.84 17.57 -20.06
N GLY A 234 -3.07 17.81 -18.77
CA GLY A 234 -4.23 17.29 -18.04
C GLY A 234 -4.09 15.81 -17.70
N ARG A 235 -5.20 15.08 -17.77
CA ARG A 235 -5.24 13.64 -17.48
C ARG A 235 -4.55 12.84 -18.58
N ILE A 236 -3.75 11.87 -18.17
CA ILE A 236 -3.04 10.92 -19.02
C ILE A 236 -3.57 9.52 -18.68
N ALA A 237 -4.29 8.91 -19.62
CA ALA A 237 -4.80 7.55 -19.46
C ALA A 237 -3.76 6.55 -19.95
N ILE A 238 -3.41 5.59 -19.08
CA ILE A 238 -2.39 4.56 -19.32
C ILE A 238 -3.06 3.20 -19.39
N GLY A 239 -2.72 2.41 -20.41
CA GLY A 239 -3.27 1.06 -20.55
C GLY A 239 -2.68 0.31 -21.74
N ARG A 240 -3.09 -0.97 -21.84
CA ARG A 240 -2.73 -1.83 -22.96
C ARG A 240 -3.74 -1.70 -24.09
N ILE A 241 -3.26 -1.58 -25.31
CA ILE A 241 -4.10 -1.68 -26.50
C ILE A 241 -4.38 -3.17 -26.77
N TRP A 242 -5.67 -3.55 -26.72
CA TRP A 242 -6.09 -4.93 -26.94
C TRP A 242 -6.32 -5.27 -28.41
N ARG A 243 -6.76 -4.28 -29.20
CA ARG A 243 -6.97 -4.40 -30.65
C ARG A 243 -6.88 -3.05 -31.34
N GLY A 244 -6.63 -3.11 -32.64
CA GLY A 244 -6.55 -1.92 -33.49
C GLY A 244 -5.31 -1.08 -33.26
N ARG A 245 -5.40 0.19 -33.61
CA ARG A 245 -4.34 1.19 -33.52
C ARG A 245 -4.91 2.53 -33.11
N ILE A 246 -4.08 3.43 -32.60
CA ILE A 246 -4.44 4.77 -32.15
C ILE A 246 -3.37 5.77 -32.59
N ALA A 247 -3.81 6.93 -33.07
CA ALA A 247 -2.97 8.06 -33.44
C ALA A 247 -3.49 9.36 -32.81
N PRO A 248 -2.67 10.40 -32.69
CA PRO A 248 -3.13 11.74 -32.34
C PRO A 248 -4.23 12.23 -33.28
N ARG A 249 -5.25 12.88 -32.72
CA ARG A 249 -6.47 13.37 -33.39
C ARG A 249 -7.49 12.32 -33.78
N ASP A 250 -7.29 11.05 -33.43
CA ASP A 250 -8.32 10.04 -33.60
C ASP A 250 -9.54 10.34 -32.70
N SER A 251 -10.73 10.14 -33.26
CA SER A 251 -11.99 10.25 -32.51
C SER A 251 -12.26 8.93 -31.78
N VAL A 252 -12.40 8.99 -30.46
CA VAL A 252 -12.61 7.84 -29.60
C VAL A 252 -13.86 8.00 -28.73
N ALA A 253 -14.42 6.88 -28.31
CA ALA A 253 -15.47 6.81 -27.31
C ALA A 253 -14.90 6.27 -26.00
N VAL A 254 -15.10 6.98 -24.91
CA VAL A 254 -14.82 6.51 -23.54
C VAL A 254 -16.11 5.94 -22.97
N ILE A 255 -16.07 4.67 -22.56
CA ILE A 255 -17.18 3.94 -21.97
C ILE A 255 -16.90 3.81 -20.48
N SER A 256 -17.66 4.56 -19.68
CA SER A 256 -17.53 4.60 -18.23
C SER A 256 -18.17 3.39 -17.53
N SER A 257 -17.94 3.28 -16.23
CA SER A 257 -18.42 2.16 -15.41
C SER A 257 -19.96 2.05 -15.34
N ASP A 258 -20.68 3.16 -15.49
CA ASP A 258 -22.14 3.21 -15.54
C ASP A 258 -22.74 2.92 -16.92
N GLY A 259 -21.88 2.65 -17.93
CA GLY A 259 -22.28 2.44 -19.32
C GLY A 259 -22.41 3.74 -20.12
N THR A 260 -22.13 4.90 -19.53
CA THR A 260 -22.16 6.19 -20.24
C THR A 260 -21.04 6.23 -21.28
N VAL A 261 -21.40 6.64 -22.52
CA VAL A 261 -20.45 6.80 -23.63
C VAL A 261 -20.22 8.28 -23.88
N THR A 262 -18.96 8.69 -23.81
CA THR A 262 -18.55 10.08 -24.08
C THR A 262 -17.49 10.09 -25.18
N HIS A 263 -17.64 11.00 -26.16
CA HIS A 263 -16.71 11.10 -27.29
C HIS A 263 -15.63 12.16 -27.03
N TYR A 264 -14.40 11.82 -27.41
CA TYR A 264 -13.23 12.69 -27.28
C TYR A 264 -12.35 12.58 -28.53
N GLU A 265 -11.46 13.55 -28.70
CA GLU A 265 -10.36 13.53 -29.65
C GLU A 265 -9.05 13.31 -28.88
N ILE A 266 -8.22 12.37 -29.33
CA ILE A 266 -6.91 12.09 -28.72
C ILE A 266 -5.97 13.28 -28.97
N GLY A 267 -5.36 13.78 -27.91
CA GLY A 267 -4.37 14.85 -28.00
C GLY A 267 -3.02 14.31 -28.46
N GLU A 268 -2.35 13.59 -27.61
CA GLU A 268 -1.04 12.99 -27.86
C GLU A 268 -1.05 11.52 -27.44
N VAL A 269 -0.24 10.72 -28.13
CA VAL A 269 0.01 9.31 -27.85
C VAL A 269 1.47 9.12 -27.46
N PHE A 270 1.72 8.44 -26.36
CA PHE A 270 3.06 8.14 -25.86
C PHE A 270 3.24 6.65 -25.66
N THR A 271 4.45 6.20 -25.91
CA THR A 271 4.96 4.88 -25.52
C THR A 271 6.09 5.04 -24.51
N TYR A 272 6.52 3.95 -23.89
CA TYR A 272 7.60 3.97 -22.90
C TYR A 272 8.92 3.55 -23.53
N LEU A 273 10.00 4.27 -23.17
CA LEU A 273 11.38 3.85 -23.38
C LEU A 273 12.23 4.35 -22.21
N GLY A 274 12.75 3.43 -21.38
CA GLY A 274 13.18 3.78 -20.04
C GLY A 274 12.02 4.38 -19.25
N LEU A 275 12.28 5.38 -18.44
CA LEU A 275 11.27 6.12 -17.69
C LEU A 275 10.60 7.25 -18.47
N LYS A 276 10.99 7.48 -19.74
CA LYS A 276 10.49 8.60 -20.53
C LYS A 276 9.26 8.19 -21.34
N HIS A 277 8.28 9.08 -21.35
CA HIS A 277 7.20 9.05 -22.31
C HIS A 277 7.70 9.54 -23.66
N MET A 278 7.77 8.65 -24.63
CA MET A 278 8.16 8.96 -26.00
C MET A 278 6.92 9.22 -26.84
N LYS A 279 6.78 10.43 -27.35
CA LYS A 279 5.68 10.77 -28.27
C LYS A 279 5.82 9.95 -29.55
N VAL A 280 4.72 9.34 -29.98
CA VAL A 280 4.64 8.53 -31.20
C VAL A 280 3.52 9.03 -32.10
N GLU A 281 3.68 8.80 -33.39
CA GLU A 281 2.65 9.15 -34.40
C GLU A 281 1.52 8.12 -34.42
N GLU A 282 1.81 6.88 -34.07
CA GLU A 282 0.84 5.79 -34.00
C GLU A 282 1.30 4.74 -33.01
N ALA A 283 0.34 4.09 -32.33
CA ALA A 283 0.57 2.91 -31.49
C ALA A 283 -0.45 1.82 -31.80
N GLU A 284 -0.02 0.57 -31.74
CA GLU A 284 -0.80 -0.60 -32.16
C GLU A 284 -1.07 -1.58 -31.01
N ALA A 285 -2.01 -2.50 -31.25
CA ALA A 285 -2.36 -3.56 -30.32
C ALA A 285 -1.14 -4.32 -29.79
N GLY A 286 -1.20 -4.69 -28.49
CA GLY A 286 -0.13 -5.38 -27.77
C GLY A 286 0.79 -4.43 -27.00
N ASP A 287 0.85 -3.14 -27.33
CA ASP A 287 1.69 -2.17 -26.62
C ASP A 287 0.97 -1.53 -25.41
N ILE A 288 1.75 -1.06 -24.46
CA ILE A 288 1.29 -0.25 -23.31
C ILE A 288 1.57 1.22 -23.65
N VAL A 289 0.52 2.02 -23.63
CA VAL A 289 0.56 3.41 -24.08
C VAL A 289 -0.03 4.36 -23.05
N ALA A 290 0.32 5.62 -23.18
CA ALA A 290 -0.28 6.72 -22.45
C ALA A 290 -0.92 7.69 -23.45
N VAL A 291 -2.19 8.06 -23.24
CA VAL A 291 -2.95 8.94 -24.14
C VAL A 291 -3.50 10.14 -23.39
N THR A 292 -3.53 11.30 -24.07
CA THR A 292 -4.06 12.56 -23.54
C THR A 292 -5.28 13.04 -24.34
N GLY A 293 -5.91 14.13 -23.90
CA GLY A 293 -7.09 14.70 -24.56
C GLY A 293 -8.42 14.30 -23.93
N LEU A 294 -8.40 13.40 -22.95
CA LEU A 294 -9.58 12.86 -22.28
C LEU A 294 -9.88 13.67 -21.02
N LYS A 295 -10.92 14.53 -21.06
CA LYS A 295 -11.27 15.40 -19.93
C LYS A 295 -11.86 14.63 -18.74
N LYS A 296 -12.67 13.62 -19.02
CA LYS A 296 -13.27 12.75 -18.01
C LYS A 296 -12.96 11.31 -18.39
N VAL A 297 -12.08 10.69 -17.68
CA VAL A 297 -11.72 9.29 -17.81
C VAL A 297 -11.33 8.77 -16.43
N SER A 298 -11.71 7.55 -16.12
CA SER A 298 -11.42 6.88 -14.86
C SER A 298 -10.70 5.56 -15.13
N ILE A 299 -10.02 5.05 -14.12
CA ILE A 299 -9.42 3.72 -14.21
C ILE A 299 -10.55 2.69 -14.33
N GLY A 300 -10.37 1.69 -15.21
CA GLY A 300 -11.39 0.70 -15.55
C GLY A 300 -12.31 1.10 -16.70
N ASP A 301 -12.27 2.35 -17.16
CA ASP A 301 -12.99 2.76 -18.36
C ASP A 301 -12.36 2.13 -19.61
N THR A 302 -13.18 1.88 -20.61
CA THR A 302 -12.70 1.42 -21.92
C THR A 302 -12.66 2.60 -22.90
N ILE A 303 -11.52 2.79 -23.56
CA ILE A 303 -11.39 3.70 -24.68
C ILE A 303 -11.50 2.85 -25.95
N SER A 304 -12.46 3.17 -26.80
CA SER A 304 -12.74 2.44 -28.06
C SER A 304 -12.90 3.38 -29.24
N SER A 305 -12.91 2.82 -30.44
CA SER A 305 -13.25 3.58 -31.65
C SER A 305 -14.65 4.18 -31.53
N SER A 306 -14.84 5.44 -31.91
CA SER A 306 -16.15 6.12 -31.91
C SER A 306 -17.21 5.43 -32.76
N GLY A 307 -16.79 4.73 -33.82
CA GLY A 307 -17.71 4.04 -34.74
C GLY A 307 -18.29 2.73 -34.19
N LEU A 308 -17.64 2.11 -33.21
CA LEU A 308 -18.08 0.86 -32.57
C LEU A 308 -17.69 0.88 -31.09
N PRO A 309 -18.44 1.58 -30.23
CA PRO A 309 -18.21 1.57 -28.79
C PRO A 309 -18.46 0.18 -28.20
N GLU A 310 -17.43 -0.46 -27.68
CA GLU A 310 -17.50 -1.77 -27.07
C GLU A 310 -16.65 -1.80 -25.81
N ALA A 311 -17.26 -2.14 -24.65
CA ALA A 311 -16.57 -2.18 -23.38
C ALA A 311 -15.75 -3.46 -23.21
N LEU A 312 -14.58 -3.35 -22.61
CA LEU A 312 -13.80 -4.49 -22.08
C LEU A 312 -14.35 -4.94 -20.73
N PRO A 313 -14.10 -6.19 -20.32
CA PRO A 313 -14.38 -6.64 -18.95
C PRO A 313 -13.68 -5.72 -17.96
N ARG A 314 -14.40 -5.37 -16.91
CA ARG A 314 -13.88 -4.49 -15.86
C ARG A 314 -12.83 -5.20 -15.03
N ILE A 315 -11.94 -4.41 -14.45
CA ILE A 315 -11.01 -4.88 -13.44
C ILE A 315 -11.77 -4.96 -12.13
N GLU A 316 -11.92 -6.17 -11.60
CA GLU A 316 -12.48 -6.38 -10.27
C GLU A 316 -11.42 -5.98 -9.24
N ILE A 317 -11.75 -5.01 -8.39
CA ILE A 317 -10.90 -4.56 -7.30
C ILE A 317 -11.61 -4.92 -6.01
N GLY A 318 -10.91 -5.60 -5.12
CA GLY A 318 -11.49 -5.97 -3.85
C GLY A 318 -11.88 -4.75 -3.00
N GLU A 319 -12.88 -4.94 -2.17
CA GLU A 319 -13.48 -3.88 -1.35
C GLU A 319 -12.57 -3.40 -0.22
N PRO A 320 -12.75 -2.16 0.28
CA PRO A 320 -12.07 -1.66 1.47
C PRO A 320 -12.44 -2.47 2.72
N THR A 321 -11.48 -2.67 3.62
CA THR A 321 -11.68 -3.43 4.87
C THR A 321 -11.67 -2.56 6.12
N ILE A 322 -11.13 -1.34 6.04
CA ILE A 322 -11.08 -0.40 7.14
C ILE A 322 -11.62 0.97 6.75
N GLU A 323 -12.12 1.70 7.74
CA GLU A 323 -12.61 3.06 7.58
C GLU A 323 -12.15 3.97 8.71
N MET A 324 -12.02 5.28 8.43
CA MET A 324 -11.75 6.31 9.41
C MET A 324 -12.34 7.65 8.99
N THR A 325 -12.60 8.54 9.94
CA THR A 325 -13.10 9.88 9.64
C THR A 325 -11.94 10.86 9.43
N PHE A 326 -12.10 11.71 8.41
CA PHE A 326 -11.26 12.86 8.13
C PHE A 326 -12.08 14.12 8.38
N GLY A 327 -11.64 15.00 9.24
CA GLY A 327 -12.31 16.25 9.57
C GLY A 327 -11.37 17.45 9.45
N VAL A 328 -11.94 18.65 9.40
CA VAL A 328 -11.15 19.86 9.57
C VAL A 328 -10.61 19.91 11.00
N ASN A 329 -9.42 20.46 11.17
CA ASN A 329 -8.86 20.65 12.51
C ASN A 329 -9.73 21.62 13.30
N THR A 330 -10.30 21.16 14.42
CA THR A 330 -11.14 21.96 15.31
C THR A 330 -10.45 22.34 16.61
N SER A 331 -9.13 22.10 16.71
CA SER A 331 -8.31 22.47 17.87
C SER A 331 -8.14 23.99 18.00
N PRO A 332 -7.76 24.50 19.18
CA PRO A 332 -7.39 25.92 19.36
C PRO A 332 -6.20 26.38 18.52
N PHE A 333 -5.47 25.46 17.90
CA PHE A 333 -4.33 25.74 17.02
C PHE A 333 -4.68 25.68 15.54
N ALA A 334 -5.94 25.42 15.19
CA ALA A 334 -6.41 25.31 13.81
C ALA A 334 -6.03 26.54 12.97
N GLY A 335 -5.53 26.26 11.74
CA GLY A 335 -5.18 27.28 10.76
C GLY A 335 -3.85 28.01 11.02
N ARG A 336 -3.03 27.53 11.96
CA ARG A 336 -1.71 28.17 12.26
C ARG A 336 -0.59 27.63 11.38
N GLU A 337 -0.64 26.37 11.00
CA GLU A 337 0.46 25.66 10.35
C GLU A 337 0.10 25.20 8.93
N GLY A 338 -1.18 24.93 8.68
CA GLY A 338 -1.66 24.45 7.39
C GLY A 338 -1.97 25.56 6.39
N ARG A 339 -1.64 25.33 5.12
CA ARG A 339 -2.05 26.18 4.00
C ARG A 339 -3.51 25.91 3.59
N PHE A 340 -3.96 24.65 3.72
CA PHE A 340 -5.29 24.19 3.35
C PHE A 340 -6.00 23.64 4.59
N CYS A 341 -6.96 24.40 5.14
CA CYS A 341 -7.58 24.12 6.45
C CYS A 341 -9.11 24.07 6.39
N THR A 342 -9.74 24.20 5.20
CA THR A 342 -11.20 24.28 5.08
C THR A 342 -11.81 22.98 4.63
N THR A 343 -13.07 22.70 5.04
CA THR A 343 -13.84 21.51 4.62
C THR A 343 -13.91 21.40 3.09
N ARG A 344 -14.09 22.51 2.39
CA ARG A 344 -14.12 22.53 0.92
C ARG A 344 -12.82 22.05 0.30
N GLN A 345 -11.67 22.48 0.83
CA GLN A 345 -10.36 22.08 0.33
C GLN A 345 -10.07 20.61 0.64
N LEU A 346 -10.36 20.17 1.87
CA LEU A 346 -10.24 18.78 2.30
C LEU A 346 -11.09 17.86 1.42
N ARG A 347 -12.36 18.18 1.25
CA ARG A 347 -13.29 17.45 0.38
C ARG A 347 -12.77 17.36 -1.05
N ALA A 348 -12.41 18.48 -1.66
CA ALA A 348 -11.91 18.52 -3.03
C ALA A 348 -10.65 17.66 -3.21
N ARG A 349 -9.75 17.64 -2.21
CA ARG A 349 -8.55 16.82 -2.24
C ARG A 349 -8.85 15.33 -2.14
N LEU A 350 -9.72 14.92 -1.22
CA LEU A 350 -10.11 13.52 -1.04
C LEU A 350 -10.88 12.98 -2.26
N TYR A 351 -11.78 13.77 -2.84
CA TYR A 351 -12.48 13.36 -4.07
C TYR A 351 -11.55 13.29 -5.27
N ARG A 352 -10.52 14.14 -5.36
CA ARG A 352 -9.49 14.04 -6.39
C ARG A 352 -8.67 12.75 -6.25
N GLU A 353 -8.42 12.28 -5.03
CA GLU A 353 -7.73 11.01 -4.79
C GLU A 353 -8.48 9.82 -5.40
N LEU A 354 -9.82 9.83 -5.38
CA LEU A 354 -10.64 8.76 -5.97
C LEU A 354 -10.44 8.61 -7.48
N GLU A 355 -9.92 9.63 -8.16
CA GLU A 355 -9.66 9.57 -9.60
C GLU A 355 -8.52 8.60 -9.94
N THR A 356 -7.53 8.48 -9.06
CA THR A 356 -6.33 7.65 -9.25
C THR A 356 -6.31 6.43 -8.36
N ASN A 357 -7.04 6.44 -7.23
CA ASN A 357 -7.02 5.39 -6.23
C ASN A 357 -8.39 4.69 -6.13
N LEU A 358 -8.56 3.60 -6.87
CA LEU A 358 -9.83 2.83 -6.91
C LEU A 358 -10.09 2.03 -5.63
N SER A 359 -9.07 1.77 -4.83
CA SER A 359 -9.20 1.05 -3.56
C SER A 359 -9.69 1.93 -2.41
N LEU A 360 -9.85 3.24 -2.68
CA LEU A 360 -10.35 4.21 -1.73
C LEU A 360 -11.84 4.48 -1.98
N ARG A 361 -12.60 4.74 -0.91
CA ARG A 361 -13.97 5.27 -0.98
C ARG A 361 -14.08 6.45 -0.05
N VAL A 362 -14.78 7.49 -0.46
CA VAL A 362 -15.06 8.67 0.35
C VAL A 362 -16.56 8.86 0.40
N GLN A 363 -17.10 9.01 1.59
CA GLN A 363 -18.54 9.21 1.85
C GLN A 363 -18.74 10.40 2.77
N ASP A 364 -19.84 11.12 2.56
CA ASP A 364 -20.25 12.17 3.48
C ASP A 364 -20.77 11.55 4.79
N THR A 365 -20.53 12.22 5.90
CA THR A 365 -21.07 11.84 7.20
C THR A 365 -22.25 12.78 7.57
N ASP A 366 -22.93 12.50 8.68
CA ASP A 366 -23.99 13.39 9.21
C ASP A 366 -23.44 14.79 9.57
N SER A 367 -22.15 14.91 9.82
CA SER A 367 -21.48 16.18 10.06
C SER A 367 -20.92 16.75 8.76
N PRO A 368 -21.23 18.02 8.41
CA PRO A 368 -20.70 18.64 7.19
C PRO A 368 -19.19 18.83 7.20
N ASP A 369 -18.56 18.79 8.38
CA ASP A 369 -17.12 19.04 8.57
C ASP A 369 -16.28 17.77 8.58
N THR A 370 -16.89 16.59 8.42
CA THR A 370 -16.20 15.30 8.43
C THR A 370 -16.59 14.47 7.21
N LEU A 371 -15.64 13.64 6.77
CA LEU A 371 -15.78 12.69 5.67
C LEU A 371 -15.35 11.32 6.15
N LEU A 372 -16.09 10.28 5.78
CA LEU A 372 -15.71 8.89 6.02
C LEU A 372 -14.86 8.40 4.84
N VAL A 373 -13.65 7.99 5.14
CA VAL A 373 -12.69 7.48 4.16
C VAL A 373 -12.45 6.00 4.44
N LYS A 374 -12.68 5.16 3.42
CA LYS A 374 -12.52 3.71 3.49
C LYS A 374 -11.31 3.29 2.66
N GLY A 375 -10.48 2.40 3.19
CA GLY A 375 -9.27 1.91 2.53
C GLY A 375 -9.02 0.43 2.78
N ARG A 376 -8.01 -0.12 2.11
CA ARG A 376 -7.65 -1.54 2.17
C ARG A 376 -6.89 -1.93 3.42
N GLY A 377 -6.18 -0.99 4.05
CA GLY A 377 -5.36 -1.24 5.22
C GLY A 377 -4.86 0.04 5.89
N GLU A 378 -4.27 -0.10 7.08
CA GLU A 378 -3.76 1.03 7.86
C GLU A 378 -2.67 1.83 7.12
N LEU A 379 -1.75 1.12 6.48
CA LEU A 379 -0.66 1.75 5.73
C LEU A 379 -1.18 2.55 4.53
N HIS A 380 -2.21 2.05 3.85
CA HIS A 380 -2.85 2.76 2.73
C HIS A 380 -3.40 4.13 3.18
N LEU A 381 -4.14 4.17 4.30
CA LEU A 381 -4.68 5.42 4.84
C LEU A 381 -3.57 6.31 5.44
N ALA A 382 -2.57 5.74 6.10
CA ALA A 382 -1.43 6.50 6.64
C ALA A 382 -0.61 7.19 5.54
N ILE A 383 -0.43 6.55 4.38
CA ILE A 383 0.24 7.16 3.22
C ILE A 383 -0.59 8.30 2.64
N LEU A 384 -1.91 8.15 2.56
CA LEU A 384 -2.81 9.25 2.13
C LEU A 384 -2.67 10.45 3.08
N ILE A 385 -2.72 10.22 4.39
CA ILE A 385 -2.58 11.25 5.42
C ILE A 385 -1.22 11.95 5.29
N GLU A 386 -0.13 11.20 5.18
CA GLU A 386 1.22 11.76 5.06
C GLU A 386 1.41 12.54 3.75
N THR A 387 0.83 12.07 2.65
CA THR A 387 0.84 12.79 1.37
C THR A 387 0.14 14.13 1.49
N MET A 388 -1.06 14.15 2.07
CA MET A 388 -1.83 15.38 2.29
C MET A 388 -1.10 16.33 3.26
N ARG A 389 -0.47 15.80 4.31
CA ARG A 389 0.37 16.57 5.24
C ARG A 389 1.50 17.31 4.51
N ARG A 390 2.23 16.62 3.63
CA ARG A 390 3.33 17.20 2.82
C ARG A 390 2.84 18.19 1.75
N GLU A 391 1.61 18.03 1.27
CA GLU A 391 0.97 19.01 0.39
C GLU A 391 0.56 20.31 1.12
N GLY A 392 0.65 20.36 2.44
CA GLY A 392 0.32 21.52 3.25
C GLY A 392 -1.10 21.55 3.81
N TYR A 393 -1.79 20.40 3.84
CA TYR A 393 -3.11 20.28 4.48
C TYR A 393 -2.99 20.16 5.99
N GLU A 394 -3.97 20.78 6.68
CA GLU A 394 -4.19 20.66 8.12
C GLU A 394 -5.58 20.10 8.35
N PHE A 395 -5.67 18.97 9.07
CA PHE A 395 -6.89 18.24 9.30
C PHE A 395 -6.77 17.34 10.53
N GLU A 396 -7.86 16.68 10.91
CA GLU A 396 -7.86 15.70 11.99
C GLU A 396 -8.42 14.36 11.51
N VAL A 397 -7.95 13.27 12.13
CA VAL A 397 -8.39 11.92 11.80
C VAL A 397 -8.76 11.14 13.05
N SER A 398 -9.76 10.25 12.91
CA SER A 398 -10.15 9.31 13.96
C SER A 398 -9.28 8.05 13.94
N ARG A 399 -9.46 7.20 14.95
CA ARG A 399 -8.95 5.83 14.92
C ARG A 399 -9.56 5.06 13.74
N PRO A 400 -8.78 4.21 13.03
CA PRO A 400 -9.32 3.28 12.04
C PRO A 400 -10.26 2.26 12.70
N GLU A 401 -11.32 1.88 11.99
CA GLU A 401 -12.26 0.84 12.39
C GLU A 401 -12.43 -0.17 11.26
N ALA A 402 -12.66 -1.44 11.59
CA ALA A 402 -12.93 -2.46 10.58
C ALA A 402 -14.37 -2.31 10.06
N ILE A 403 -14.54 -2.38 8.74
CA ILE A 403 -15.84 -2.28 8.08
C ILE A 403 -16.61 -3.57 8.33
N THR A 404 -17.79 -3.47 8.93
CA THR A 404 -18.68 -4.61 9.12
C THR A 404 -19.85 -4.55 8.15
N GLU A 405 -20.32 -5.70 7.68
CA GLU A 405 -21.42 -5.83 6.73
C GLU A 405 -22.53 -6.71 7.29
N ILE A 406 -23.77 -6.48 6.86
CA ILE A 406 -24.89 -7.35 7.19
C ILE A 406 -25.18 -8.21 5.97
N VAL A 407 -24.87 -9.51 6.08
CA VAL A 407 -25.13 -10.51 5.03
C VAL A 407 -26.16 -11.51 5.59
N ASP A 408 -27.27 -11.69 4.90
CA ASP A 408 -28.36 -12.58 5.29
C ASP A 408 -28.85 -12.36 6.75
N GLY A 409 -28.83 -11.10 7.20
CA GLY A 409 -29.26 -10.72 8.55
C GLY A 409 -28.23 -10.94 9.65
N ASN A 410 -27.05 -11.47 9.33
CA ASN A 410 -25.95 -11.65 10.27
C ASN A 410 -24.90 -10.55 10.09
N LEU A 411 -24.40 -10.04 11.21
CA LEU A 411 -23.29 -9.09 11.21
C LEU A 411 -22.00 -9.85 10.92
N MET A 412 -21.34 -9.47 9.83
CA MET A 412 -20.09 -10.05 9.36
C MET A 412 -18.94 -9.07 9.51
N GLU A 413 -17.74 -9.57 9.75
CA GLU A 413 -16.52 -8.78 9.86
C GLU A 413 -15.42 -9.32 8.93
N PRO A 414 -14.52 -8.47 8.43
CA PRO A 414 -13.41 -8.90 7.61
C PRO A 414 -12.39 -9.68 8.44
N VAL A 415 -11.89 -10.78 7.87
CA VAL A 415 -10.89 -11.68 8.49
C VAL A 415 -9.68 -11.78 7.58
N GLU A 416 -8.51 -11.85 8.19
CA GLU A 416 -7.22 -11.92 7.52
C GLU A 416 -6.44 -13.15 7.94
N ASP A 417 -5.66 -13.68 7.01
CA ASP A 417 -4.63 -14.69 7.24
C ASP A 417 -3.34 -13.97 7.61
N LEU A 418 -2.96 -14.09 8.88
CA LEU A 418 -1.78 -13.47 9.46
C LEU A 418 -0.66 -14.48 9.53
N THR A 419 0.45 -14.21 8.85
CA THR A 419 1.67 -15.01 8.94
C THR A 419 2.75 -14.23 9.67
N ILE A 420 3.38 -14.85 10.64
CA ILE A 420 4.49 -14.29 11.41
C ILE A 420 5.70 -15.21 11.33
N ASP A 421 6.81 -14.68 10.86
CA ASP A 421 8.12 -15.33 10.94
C ASP A 421 8.89 -14.77 12.13
N THR A 422 9.20 -15.64 13.12
CA THR A 422 9.75 -15.22 14.41
C THR A 422 10.72 -16.26 14.98
N LYS A 423 11.48 -15.86 16.01
CA LYS A 423 12.32 -16.77 16.79
C LYS A 423 11.51 -17.48 17.89
N GLY A 424 11.98 -18.67 18.33
CA GLY A 424 11.31 -19.47 19.34
C GLY A 424 11.01 -18.72 20.64
N GLU A 425 11.90 -17.82 21.06
CA GLU A 425 11.75 -17.02 22.29
C GLU A 425 10.51 -16.09 22.29
N TYR A 426 10.03 -15.64 21.11
CA TYR A 426 8.89 -14.72 20.99
C TYR A 426 7.53 -15.43 20.82
N VAL A 427 7.50 -16.72 20.52
CA VAL A 427 6.26 -17.47 20.21
C VAL A 427 5.23 -17.35 21.33
N GLY A 428 5.65 -17.49 22.59
CA GLY A 428 4.74 -17.41 23.74
C GLY A 428 4.08 -16.03 23.87
N VAL A 429 4.87 -14.97 23.79
CA VAL A 429 4.38 -13.58 23.91
C VAL A 429 3.46 -13.24 22.75
N LEU A 430 3.84 -13.59 21.51
CA LEU A 430 3.02 -13.33 20.32
C LEU A 430 1.70 -14.07 20.35
N THR A 431 1.70 -15.35 20.74
CA THR A 431 0.47 -16.14 20.85
C THR A 431 -0.47 -15.57 21.93
N GLU A 432 0.06 -15.12 23.06
CA GLU A 432 -0.75 -14.46 24.09
C GLU A 432 -1.35 -13.14 23.60
N MET A 433 -0.55 -12.29 22.95
CA MET A 433 -1.01 -11.01 22.41
C MET A 433 -2.09 -11.18 21.37
N LEU A 434 -1.92 -12.15 20.45
CA LEU A 434 -2.86 -12.43 19.37
C LEU A 434 -4.15 -13.09 19.87
N SER A 435 -4.07 -13.97 20.85
CA SER A 435 -5.26 -14.58 21.48
C SER A 435 -6.17 -13.53 22.11
N LYS A 436 -5.61 -12.50 22.78
CA LYS A 436 -6.37 -11.35 23.30
C LYS A 436 -7.06 -10.54 22.21
N ARG A 437 -6.59 -10.65 20.97
CA ARG A 437 -7.11 -9.98 19.75
C ARG A 437 -8.01 -10.90 18.90
N GLN A 438 -8.46 -12.03 19.49
CA GLN A 438 -9.34 -13.01 18.85
C GLN A 438 -8.72 -13.73 17.64
N ALA A 439 -7.40 -13.77 17.55
CA ALA A 439 -6.71 -14.57 16.56
C ALA A 439 -6.79 -16.06 16.90
N GLN A 440 -6.91 -16.89 15.86
CA GLN A 440 -6.93 -18.35 15.95
C GLN A 440 -5.68 -18.89 15.26
N LEU A 441 -4.82 -19.60 16.00
CA LEU A 441 -3.65 -20.26 15.42
C LEU A 441 -4.13 -21.39 14.48
N THR A 442 -3.76 -21.31 13.22
CA THR A 442 -4.11 -22.31 12.20
C THR A 442 -2.96 -23.27 11.94
N ASN A 443 -1.72 -22.78 11.98
CA ASN A 443 -0.55 -23.59 11.71
C ASN A 443 0.69 -23.05 12.43
N MET A 444 1.63 -23.97 12.71
CA MET A 444 2.94 -23.62 13.26
C MET A 444 3.99 -24.54 12.65
N ARG A 445 4.99 -23.96 11.99
CA ARG A 445 6.11 -24.69 11.37
C ARG A 445 7.43 -24.23 11.96
N ASN A 446 8.31 -25.17 12.25
CA ASN A 446 9.67 -24.89 12.69
C ASN A 446 10.64 -25.29 11.57
N ASP A 447 11.42 -24.35 11.06
CA ASP A 447 12.38 -24.57 9.96
C ASP A 447 13.73 -25.13 10.43
N GLY A 448 13.86 -25.50 11.70
CA GLY A 448 15.05 -26.20 12.25
C GLY A 448 16.23 -25.29 12.64
N HIS A 449 16.15 -23.98 12.42
CA HIS A 449 17.19 -22.99 12.75
C HIS A 449 16.69 -21.90 13.73
N ASP A 450 15.83 -22.29 14.70
CA ASP A 450 15.18 -21.39 15.64
C ASP A 450 14.22 -20.38 14.98
N ASN A 451 13.96 -20.51 13.68
CA ASN A 451 12.94 -19.73 12.98
C ASN A 451 11.61 -20.50 12.97
N ILE A 452 10.58 -19.86 13.50
CA ILE A 452 9.24 -20.43 13.59
C ILE A 452 8.28 -19.57 12.79
N ARG A 453 7.54 -20.21 11.89
CA ARG A 453 6.42 -19.60 11.16
C ARG A 453 5.13 -19.91 11.88
N LEU A 454 4.39 -18.86 12.25
CA LEU A 454 3.07 -18.92 12.86
C LEU A 454 2.04 -18.40 11.87
N GLU A 455 0.95 -19.12 11.69
CA GLU A 455 -0.17 -18.72 10.82
C GLU A 455 -1.44 -18.62 11.68
N PHE A 456 -2.15 -17.49 11.54
CA PHE A 456 -3.36 -17.21 12.32
C PHE A 456 -4.48 -16.69 11.42
N HIS A 457 -5.72 -17.07 11.71
CA HIS A 457 -6.89 -16.33 11.24
C HIS A 457 -7.28 -15.28 12.27
N ILE A 458 -7.27 -14.02 11.90
CA ILE A 458 -7.53 -12.89 12.78
C ILE A 458 -8.55 -11.92 12.16
N PRO A 459 -9.56 -11.43 12.91
CA PRO A 459 -10.41 -10.36 12.41
C PRO A 459 -9.59 -9.07 12.21
N THR A 460 -9.83 -8.34 11.13
CA THR A 460 -9.10 -7.10 10.78
C THR A 460 -9.05 -6.11 11.95
N LYS A 461 -10.14 -5.99 12.74
CA LYS A 461 -10.15 -5.17 13.97
C LYS A 461 -9.07 -5.58 14.99
N GLY A 462 -8.62 -6.84 14.96
CA GLY A 462 -7.55 -7.35 15.83
C GLY A 462 -6.15 -6.92 15.38
N LEU A 463 -5.97 -6.60 14.12
CA LEU A 463 -4.71 -6.08 13.58
C LEU A 463 -4.55 -4.59 13.83
N ILE A 464 -5.65 -3.83 13.96
CA ILE A 464 -5.61 -2.39 14.19
C ILE A 464 -4.76 -2.07 15.43
N GLY A 465 -3.68 -1.31 15.24
CA GLY A 465 -2.71 -0.95 16.27
C GLY A 465 -1.89 -2.12 16.82
N PHE A 466 -1.82 -3.26 16.11
CA PHE A 466 -1.00 -4.40 16.54
C PHE A 466 0.46 -4.25 16.10
N ARG A 467 0.73 -3.62 14.97
CA ARG A 467 2.06 -3.55 14.35
C ARG A 467 3.12 -2.94 15.28
N SER A 468 2.80 -1.83 15.91
CA SER A 468 3.71 -1.17 16.85
C SER A 468 4.03 -2.03 18.07
N ALA A 469 3.01 -2.68 18.65
CA ALA A 469 3.16 -3.60 19.78
C ALA A 469 3.97 -4.85 19.40
N PHE A 470 3.75 -5.38 18.20
CA PHE A 470 4.50 -6.51 17.63
C PHE A 470 5.99 -6.20 17.49
N LEU A 471 6.34 -5.07 16.85
CA LEU A 471 7.73 -4.65 16.67
C LEU A 471 8.45 -4.44 18.02
N THR A 472 7.75 -3.89 19.01
CA THR A 472 8.30 -3.71 20.36
C THR A 472 8.51 -5.04 21.04
N ALA A 473 7.54 -5.96 21.00
CA ALA A 473 7.61 -7.27 21.65
C ALA A 473 8.72 -8.16 21.06
N THR A 474 8.96 -8.05 19.75
CA THR A 474 9.96 -8.85 19.03
C THR A 474 11.29 -8.12 18.83
N ARG A 475 11.45 -6.90 19.36
CA ARG A 475 12.64 -6.05 19.19
C ARG A 475 13.00 -5.79 17.71
N GLY A 476 12.01 -5.90 16.81
CA GLY A 476 12.21 -5.79 15.38
C GLY A 476 12.76 -7.05 14.68
N ASP A 477 12.99 -8.15 15.41
CA ASP A 477 13.59 -9.39 14.88
C ASP A 477 12.58 -10.30 14.14
N SER A 478 11.32 -9.89 14.05
CA SER A 478 10.25 -10.72 13.47
C SER A 478 9.54 -9.99 12.33
N ILE A 479 9.03 -10.76 11.38
CA ILE A 479 8.32 -10.24 10.20
C ILE A 479 6.86 -10.65 10.30
N MET A 480 5.96 -9.71 10.01
CA MET A 480 4.52 -9.91 10.04
C MET A 480 3.91 -9.55 8.68
N ASN A 481 3.10 -10.44 8.14
CA ASN A 481 2.35 -10.25 6.90
C ASN A 481 0.91 -10.70 7.06
N ASN A 482 -0.01 -9.98 6.46
CA ASN A 482 -1.44 -10.29 6.48
C ASN A 482 -2.05 -10.23 5.08
N ILE A 483 -3.05 -11.08 4.85
CA ILE A 483 -3.79 -11.17 3.59
C ILE A 483 -5.27 -11.29 3.89
N PHE A 484 -6.10 -10.47 3.26
CA PHE A 484 -7.55 -10.55 3.40
C PHE A 484 -8.08 -11.91 2.88
N LEU A 485 -8.86 -12.61 3.71
CA LEU A 485 -9.48 -13.90 3.39
C LEU A 485 -10.93 -13.76 2.93
N GLY A 486 -11.69 -12.91 3.61
CA GLY A 486 -13.13 -12.77 3.39
C GLY A 486 -13.83 -12.23 4.62
N TYR A 487 -15.15 -12.43 4.68
CA TYR A 487 -16.00 -12.01 5.79
C TYR A 487 -16.46 -13.22 6.60
N GLU A 488 -16.40 -13.11 7.93
CA GLU A 488 -16.88 -14.13 8.87
C GLU A 488 -17.86 -13.50 9.88
N PRO A 489 -18.67 -14.31 10.59
CA PRO A 489 -19.55 -13.80 11.62
C PRO A 489 -18.79 -13.01 12.69
N TRP A 490 -19.36 -11.89 13.12
CA TRP A 490 -18.82 -11.01 14.14
C TRP A 490 -18.48 -11.75 15.45
N ARG A 491 -17.21 -11.72 15.84
CA ARG A 491 -16.67 -12.41 17.03
C ARG A 491 -16.78 -11.60 18.32
N GLY A 492 -17.51 -10.46 18.34
CA GLY A 492 -17.64 -9.57 19.50
C GLY A 492 -16.57 -8.47 19.54
N LYS A 493 -16.63 -7.62 20.56
CA LYS A 493 -15.69 -6.50 20.73
C LYS A 493 -14.35 -6.99 21.25
N ILE A 494 -13.26 -6.40 20.76
CA ILE A 494 -11.93 -6.59 21.32
C ILE A 494 -11.73 -5.52 22.40
N VAL A 495 -11.39 -5.96 23.61
CA VAL A 495 -11.04 -5.05 24.70
C VAL A 495 -9.59 -4.63 24.55
N THR A 496 -9.35 -3.42 24.04
CA THR A 496 -8.00 -2.86 24.01
C THR A 496 -7.57 -2.44 25.42
N THR A 497 -6.47 -2.98 25.88
CA THR A 497 -5.93 -2.73 27.24
C THR A 497 -4.84 -1.66 27.25
N ARG A 498 -4.99 -0.61 26.43
CA ARG A 498 -4.06 0.51 26.53
C ARG A 498 -4.26 1.26 27.86
N GLY A 499 -3.19 1.73 28.49
CA GLY A 499 -3.25 2.65 29.63
C GLY A 499 -4.05 3.92 29.35
N GLY A 500 -4.51 4.60 30.36
CA GLY A 500 -5.11 5.93 30.20
C GLY A 500 -4.13 6.96 29.65
N VAL A 501 -4.56 8.18 29.44
CA VAL A 501 -3.70 9.28 28.95
C VAL A 501 -3.60 10.42 29.94
N LEU A 502 -2.48 11.13 29.85
CA LEU A 502 -2.24 12.40 30.51
C LEU A 502 -2.80 13.52 29.62
N VAL A 503 -3.86 14.17 30.06
CA VAL A 503 -4.57 15.19 29.26
C VAL A 503 -4.29 16.57 29.84
N ALA A 504 -3.83 17.51 29.00
CA ALA A 504 -3.60 18.89 29.43
C ALA A 504 -4.90 19.53 29.94
N SER A 505 -4.85 20.12 31.14
CA SER A 505 -6.00 20.76 31.79
C SER A 505 -6.12 22.25 31.49
N GLU A 506 -5.08 22.89 31.01
CA GLU A 506 -5.02 24.32 30.75
C GLU A 506 -4.20 24.61 29.49
N PRO A 507 -4.53 25.68 28.74
CA PRO A 507 -3.69 26.16 27.65
C PRO A 507 -2.45 26.91 28.18
N GLY A 508 -1.34 26.83 27.43
CA GLY A 508 -0.11 27.55 27.75
C GLY A 508 1.11 26.90 27.11
N ILE A 509 2.27 27.13 27.71
CA ILE A 509 3.55 26.54 27.30
C ILE A 509 3.98 25.53 28.36
N ALA A 510 4.31 24.32 27.93
CA ALA A 510 4.78 23.27 28.82
C ALA A 510 6.14 23.69 29.47
N VAL A 511 6.23 23.56 30.79
CA VAL A 511 7.43 23.91 31.55
C VAL A 511 8.01 22.66 32.24
N THR A 512 9.32 22.66 32.48
CA THR A 512 10.06 21.56 33.09
C THR A 512 9.41 21.05 34.39
N TYR A 513 8.94 21.93 35.25
CA TYR A 513 8.31 21.57 36.52
C TYR A 513 6.94 20.90 36.30
N GLY A 514 6.12 21.41 35.38
CA GLY A 514 4.83 20.81 35.00
C GLY A 514 4.99 19.41 34.41
N LEU A 515 5.98 19.26 33.52
CA LEU A 515 6.29 17.96 32.89
C LEU A 515 6.86 16.94 33.88
N ASN A 516 7.70 17.38 34.83
CA ASN A 516 8.19 16.49 35.90
C ASN A 516 7.03 15.90 36.72
N ASN A 517 6.06 16.76 37.10
CA ASN A 517 4.88 16.27 37.80
C ASN A 517 4.00 15.31 36.95
N ALA A 518 4.01 15.47 35.62
CA ALA A 518 3.35 14.57 34.69
C ALA A 518 4.09 13.22 34.60
N GLN A 519 5.43 13.25 34.56
CA GLN A 519 6.28 12.05 34.50
C GLN A 519 6.22 11.18 35.76
N GLU A 520 5.84 11.72 36.91
CA GLU A 520 5.51 10.91 38.09
C GLU A 520 4.32 9.96 37.89
N ARG A 521 3.53 10.19 36.85
CA ARG A 521 2.28 9.44 36.55
C ARG A 521 2.35 8.61 35.28
N GLY A 522 3.37 8.84 34.44
CA GLY A 522 3.59 8.12 33.18
C GLY A 522 4.55 8.85 32.25
N ASP A 523 4.71 8.33 31.05
CA ASP A 523 5.64 8.89 30.07
C ASP A 523 4.99 10.04 29.29
N THR A 524 5.80 11.07 28.97
CA THR A 524 5.34 12.26 28.24
C THR A 524 5.67 12.19 26.75
N PHE A 525 4.87 12.90 25.92
CA PHE A 525 5.02 12.97 24.45
C PHE A 525 5.56 14.33 23.98
N ILE A 526 5.72 15.28 24.87
CA ILE A 526 6.10 16.66 24.56
C ILE A 526 7.33 17.10 25.36
N GLU A 527 8.06 18.06 24.82
CA GLU A 527 9.22 18.69 25.44
C GLU A 527 8.85 19.99 26.18
N PRO A 528 9.70 20.48 27.11
CA PRO A 528 9.56 21.82 27.63
C PRO A 528 9.59 22.86 26.50
N GLY A 529 8.74 23.89 26.60
CA GLY A 529 8.58 24.89 25.55
C GLY A 529 7.48 24.59 24.52
N THR A 530 6.93 23.39 24.53
CA THR A 530 5.83 23.00 23.61
C THR A 530 4.54 23.73 24.00
N PRO A 531 3.86 24.43 23.06
CA PRO A 531 2.53 24.98 23.29
C PRO A 531 1.51 23.85 23.48
N VAL A 532 0.61 23.99 24.46
CA VAL A 532 -0.45 23.03 24.75
C VAL A 532 -1.80 23.73 24.92
N TYR A 533 -2.88 22.98 24.72
CA TYR A 533 -4.25 23.46 24.94
C TYR A 533 -5.05 22.42 25.76
N GLU A 534 -6.14 22.85 26.40
CA GLU A 534 -7.01 21.95 27.17
C GLU A 534 -7.55 20.84 26.28
N GLY A 535 -7.39 19.58 26.70
CA GLY A 535 -7.80 18.40 25.94
C GLY A 535 -6.71 17.78 25.05
N MET A 536 -5.55 18.44 24.90
CA MET A 536 -4.39 17.86 24.24
C MET A 536 -3.83 16.71 25.07
N ILE A 537 -3.50 15.60 24.44
CA ILE A 537 -2.86 14.44 25.09
C ILE A 537 -1.35 14.68 25.12
N VAL A 538 -0.80 14.74 26.30
CA VAL A 538 0.62 15.09 26.54
C VAL A 538 1.45 13.91 27.05
N GLY A 539 0.81 12.74 27.27
CA GLY A 539 1.51 11.54 27.71
C GLY A 539 0.58 10.34 27.90
N ILE A 540 1.17 9.19 28.17
CA ILE A 540 0.48 7.95 28.58
C ILE A 540 0.49 7.82 30.10
N HIS A 541 -0.64 7.43 30.68
CA HIS A 541 -0.75 7.17 32.11
C HIS A 541 -0.42 5.71 32.42
N ALA A 542 0.30 5.49 33.50
CA ALA A 542 0.66 4.13 33.97
C ALA A 542 -0.57 3.28 34.39
N ARG A 543 -1.74 3.91 34.61
CA ARG A 543 -3.01 3.25 34.94
C ARG A 543 -4.01 3.39 33.80
N LEU A 544 -5.11 2.62 33.85
CA LEU A 544 -6.13 2.60 32.79
C LEU A 544 -6.99 3.86 32.67
N GLN A 545 -6.96 4.75 33.65
CA GLN A 545 -7.81 5.95 33.68
C GLN A 545 -7.08 7.17 33.14
N ASP A 546 -7.78 7.97 32.35
CA ASP A 546 -7.30 9.28 31.92
C ASP A 546 -7.25 10.24 33.11
N ILE A 547 -6.20 11.03 33.18
CA ILE A 547 -6.06 12.07 34.22
C ILE A 547 -5.72 13.43 33.63
N PRO A 548 -6.32 14.51 34.14
CA PRO A 548 -5.91 15.85 33.80
C PRO A 548 -4.57 16.17 34.46
N VAL A 549 -3.66 16.79 33.69
CA VAL A 549 -2.35 17.27 34.18
C VAL A 549 -2.15 18.72 33.74
N ASN A 550 -1.56 19.52 34.61
CA ASN A 550 -1.15 20.89 34.26
C ASN A 550 0.33 20.90 33.85
N ALA A 551 0.56 20.79 32.52
CA ALA A 551 1.93 20.86 31.96
C ALA A 551 2.56 22.26 32.03
N CYS A 552 1.76 23.31 32.23
CA CYS A 552 2.17 24.69 32.27
C CYS A 552 2.48 25.20 33.71
N LYS A 553 2.36 24.27 34.70
CA LYS A 553 2.51 24.64 36.11
C LYS A 553 3.96 25.02 36.43
N GLU A 554 4.17 26.28 36.83
CA GLU A 554 5.46 26.76 37.31
C GLU A 554 5.70 26.40 38.78
N LYS A 555 6.97 26.24 39.15
CA LYS A 555 7.37 26.10 40.57
C LYS A 555 7.08 27.40 41.29
N LYS A 556 6.23 27.37 42.34
CA LYS A 556 5.99 28.56 43.17
C LYS A 556 7.30 28.96 43.81
N ARG A 557 7.72 30.20 43.57
CA ARG A 557 8.86 30.79 44.27
C ARG A 557 8.47 31.06 45.71
N THR A 558 9.09 30.34 46.65
CA THR A 558 8.96 30.62 48.08
C THR A 558 10.20 31.37 48.53
N ASN A 559 10.03 32.38 49.40
CA ASN A 559 11.13 33.18 49.95
C ASN A 559 12.06 32.42 50.90
N ILE A 560 11.76 31.12 51.17
CA ILE A 560 12.57 30.25 52.01
C ILE A 560 13.47 29.41 51.11
N ARG A 561 14.75 29.70 51.09
CA ARG A 561 15.78 28.85 50.47
C ARG A 561 15.98 27.62 51.33
N SER A 562 15.42 26.45 50.90
CA SER A 562 15.86 25.17 51.43
C SER A 562 17.02 24.66 50.56
N SER A 563 18.02 24.05 51.18
CA SER A 563 19.21 23.48 50.51
C SER A 563 18.88 22.42 49.43
N THR A 564 17.65 21.93 49.38
CA THR A 564 17.12 20.99 48.38
C THR A 564 16.43 21.67 47.20
N SER A 565 16.33 23.01 47.13
CA SER A 565 15.60 23.74 46.07
C SER A 565 16.34 23.85 44.73
N ASP A 566 17.65 23.58 44.74
CA ASP A 566 18.52 23.75 43.56
C ASP A 566 18.87 22.45 42.83
N ILE A 567 18.18 21.33 43.16
CA ILE A 567 18.34 20.11 42.37
C ILE A 567 17.74 20.34 40.99
N ALA A 568 18.60 20.31 39.97
CA ALA A 568 18.17 20.40 38.57
C ALA A 568 17.21 19.24 38.28
N VAL A 569 15.98 19.57 37.87
CA VAL A 569 14.97 18.59 37.47
C VAL A 569 15.44 17.91 36.19
N LYS A 570 15.76 16.63 36.25
CA LYS A 570 16.12 15.82 35.08
C LYS A 570 14.86 15.14 34.55
N LEU A 571 14.41 15.56 33.38
CA LEU A 571 13.28 14.90 32.69
C LEU A 571 13.75 13.67 31.95
N THR A 572 12.89 12.66 31.90
CA THR A 572 13.01 11.53 30.95
C THR A 572 12.72 12.03 29.52
N PRO A 573 13.47 11.61 28.49
CA PRO A 573 13.16 11.99 27.12
C PRO A 573 11.71 11.62 26.76
N PRO A 574 11.00 12.49 26.04
CA PRO A 574 9.62 12.21 25.62
C PRO A 574 9.58 11.13 24.53
N ILE A 575 8.46 10.42 24.46
CA ILE A 575 8.17 9.51 23.36
C ILE A 575 7.63 10.34 22.19
N ILE A 576 8.36 10.37 21.08
CA ILE A 576 7.93 11.07 19.85
C ILE A 576 7.33 10.04 18.92
N PHE A 577 6.04 10.16 18.61
CA PHE A 577 5.34 9.26 17.70
C PHE A 577 5.53 9.63 16.24
N SER A 578 5.73 8.62 15.37
CA SER A 578 5.46 8.75 13.93
C SER A 578 3.94 8.87 13.71
N LEU A 579 3.53 9.22 12.49
CA LEU A 579 2.12 9.30 12.14
C LEU A 579 1.41 7.97 12.36
N GLU A 580 2.01 6.87 11.92
CA GLU A 580 1.46 5.52 12.08
C GLU A 580 1.32 5.16 13.56
N GLN A 581 2.35 5.42 14.36
CA GLN A 581 2.31 5.19 15.81
C GLN A 581 1.24 6.04 16.51
N ALA A 582 1.01 7.27 16.04
CA ALA A 582 -0.02 8.15 16.56
C ALA A 582 -1.43 7.61 16.27
N ILE A 583 -1.66 7.13 15.04
CA ILE A 583 -2.93 6.50 14.63
C ILE A 583 -3.18 5.21 15.40
N ASP A 584 -2.16 4.37 15.57
CA ASP A 584 -2.24 3.11 16.33
C ASP A 584 -2.52 3.36 17.81
N PHE A 585 -2.02 4.47 18.34
CA PHE A 585 -2.11 4.80 19.76
C PHE A 585 -3.50 5.26 20.20
N ILE A 586 -4.21 6.04 19.39
CA ILE A 586 -5.47 6.67 19.78
C ILE A 586 -6.62 5.68 20.01
N ASN A 587 -7.53 6.03 20.94
CA ASN A 587 -8.81 5.36 21.15
C ASN A 587 -9.95 6.06 20.41
N ASN A 588 -11.16 5.46 20.43
CA ASN A 588 -12.33 5.96 19.71
C ASN A 588 -12.81 7.34 20.20
N ASP A 589 -12.44 7.76 21.42
CA ASP A 589 -12.75 9.08 21.98
C ASP A 589 -11.63 10.12 21.75
N GLU A 590 -10.64 9.76 20.91
CA GLU A 590 -9.47 10.56 20.62
C GLU A 590 -9.34 10.84 19.12
N LEU A 591 -8.52 11.83 18.77
CA LEU A 591 -8.21 12.24 17.41
C LEU A 591 -6.72 12.53 17.26
N VAL A 592 -6.19 12.30 16.06
CA VAL A 592 -4.88 12.79 15.65
C VAL A 592 -5.08 14.10 14.88
N GLU A 593 -4.49 15.16 15.36
CA GLU A 593 -4.36 16.44 14.66
C GLU A 593 -3.12 16.37 13.77
N VAL A 594 -3.32 16.47 12.47
CA VAL A 594 -2.27 16.38 11.45
C VAL A 594 -2.04 17.75 10.83
N THR A 595 -0.84 18.26 10.95
CA THR A 595 -0.42 19.53 10.34
C THR A 595 0.89 19.33 9.57
N PRO A 596 1.29 20.23 8.67
CA PRO A 596 2.57 20.14 7.97
C PRO A 596 3.78 20.02 8.92
N GLU A 597 3.73 20.67 10.08
CA GLU A 597 4.84 20.76 11.03
C GLU A 597 4.72 19.75 12.18
N ASN A 598 3.50 19.46 12.66
CA ASN A 598 3.28 18.72 13.88
C ASN A 598 2.22 17.62 13.74
N ILE A 599 2.37 16.57 14.55
CA ILE A 599 1.37 15.53 14.80
C ILE A 599 1.04 15.63 16.29
N ARG A 600 -0.23 15.91 16.63
CA ARG A 600 -0.70 16.08 18.01
C ARG A 600 -1.86 15.14 18.27
N LEU A 601 -1.94 14.66 19.49
CA LEU A 601 -3.04 13.82 19.96
C LEU A 601 -3.97 14.64 20.83
N ARG A 602 -5.27 14.46 20.69
CA ARG A 602 -6.26 15.16 21.51
C ARG A 602 -7.50 14.33 21.81
N LYS A 603 -8.23 14.69 22.83
CA LYS A 603 -9.57 14.19 23.08
C LYS A 603 -10.58 14.81 22.13
N LYS A 604 -11.61 14.05 21.68
CA LYS A 604 -12.76 14.58 20.92
C LYS A 604 -13.48 15.67 21.73
N LEU A 605 -13.75 15.39 23.01
CA LEU A 605 -14.29 16.35 23.96
C LEU A 605 -13.14 17.05 24.68
N MET A 606 -12.85 18.30 24.31
CA MET A 606 -11.66 19.00 24.78
C MET A 606 -11.72 19.35 26.26
N THR A 607 -12.87 19.87 26.77
CA THR A 607 -12.93 20.30 28.16
C THR A 607 -13.16 19.14 29.13
N HIS A 608 -12.52 19.19 30.27
CA HIS A 608 -12.70 18.18 31.32
C HIS A 608 -14.17 18.05 31.76
N ALA A 609 -14.90 19.19 31.83
CA ALA A 609 -16.32 19.20 32.18
C ALA A 609 -17.19 18.45 31.16
N GLN A 610 -16.92 18.57 29.85
CA GLN A 610 -17.61 17.82 28.80
C GLN A 610 -17.38 16.32 28.97
N ARG A 611 -16.15 15.89 29.17
CA ARG A 611 -15.81 14.46 29.37
C ARG A 611 -16.52 13.84 30.58
N LEU A 612 -16.58 14.57 31.70
CA LEU A 612 -17.29 14.11 32.90
C LEU A 612 -18.81 13.99 32.69
N ARG A 613 -19.42 14.91 31.93
CA ARG A 613 -20.83 14.84 31.58
C ARG A 613 -21.13 13.63 30.69
N ASP A 614 -20.29 13.37 29.70
CA ASP A 614 -20.41 12.23 28.79
C ASP A 614 -20.33 10.91 29.55
N ILE A 615 -19.34 10.71 30.42
CA ILE A 615 -19.21 9.53 31.28
C ILE A 615 -20.45 9.35 32.17
N SER A 616 -21.02 10.44 32.70
CA SER A 616 -22.19 10.34 33.54
C SER A 616 -23.48 10.03 32.76
N SER A 617 -23.58 10.47 31.50
CA SER A 617 -24.67 10.10 30.60
C SER A 617 -24.65 8.62 30.22
N LEU A 618 -23.45 8.11 29.83
CA LEU A 618 -23.22 6.70 29.52
C LEU A 618 -23.56 5.78 30.71
N ARG A 619 -23.16 6.14 31.93
CA ARG A 619 -23.50 5.38 33.14
C ARG A 619 -25.00 5.35 33.42
N ARG A 620 -25.77 6.36 33.00
CA ARG A 620 -27.23 6.37 33.13
C ARG A 620 -27.88 5.46 32.09
N SER A 621 -27.42 5.47 30.85
CA SER A 621 -27.96 4.62 29.77
C SER A 621 -27.70 3.10 30.00
N ILE A 622 -26.64 2.73 30.72
CA ILE A 622 -26.34 1.32 31.07
C ILE A 622 -27.20 0.81 32.25
N LYS A 623 -27.78 1.72 33.05
CA LYS A 623 -28.62 1.36 34.20
C LYS A 623 -30.13 1.27 33.87
N VAL A 624 -30.51 1.58 32.65
CA VAL A 624 -31.86 1.35 32.09
C VAL A 624 -31.84 0.13 31.18
#